data_19701f09fe1364a380dec0af8a37636d
#
_entry.id   19701f09fe1364a380dec0af8a37636d
#
_cell.length_a   1.000
_cell.length_b   1.000
_cell.length_c   1.000
_cell.angle_alpha   90.00
_cell.angle_beta   90.00
_cell.angle_gamma   90.00
#
_symmetry.space_group_name_H-M   'P 1'
#
loop_
_entity.id
_entity.type
_entity.pdbx_description
1 polymer ?
#
loop_
_entity_poly.entity_id
_entity_poly.type
_entity_poly.pdbx_seq_one_letter_code
_entity_poly.pdbx_strand_id
1 'polypeptide(L)'
;MIIKGIGGFYYVEAANQVYECKARGIFRKTGITPYVGDRVAISVEENDTCAIEEILPRKNYLIRPPVSNIDQLILVVSVCDPAPNPLIIDKTIAVAEDKGIEPIIVVSKTDLQGYGELEEIYTKAGIPFYAVSSATGAGVKQIQDLLPGKITAFTGNSGVGKSSLLNRIDPRLSLETGEISQKLGRGRHTTRQVELLKLEGGGYAADTPGFSSIDLERGERIKKENLPFCFREFEPYLGVCKFPSCSHTCEKGCAVLEAVKAENIHPSRHESYCAMYEEVKDIKEWQMK
;
A
#
# COMPACT_ATOMS: atom_id res chain seq x y z
N MET A 1 -5.64 -19.56 3.40
CA MET A 1 -5.62 -18.09 3.30
C MET A 1 -6.83 -17.63 2.48
N ILE A 2 -7.51 -16.56 2.93
CA ILE A 2 -8.63 -15.97 2.16
C ILE A 2 -8.05 -15.27 0.93
N ILE A 3 -8.43 -15.70 -0.27
CA ILE A 3 -7.98 -15.09 -1.52
C ILE A 3 -9.05 -14.18 -2.15
N LYS A 4 -10.33 -14.31 -1.74
CA LYS A 4 -11.44 -13.52 -2.29
C LYS A 4 -12.61 -13.47 -1.33
N GLY A 5 -13.37 -12.35 -1.34
CA GLY A 5 -14.59 -12.19 -0.57
C GLY A 5 -15.72 -11.60 -1.42
N ILE A 6 -16.87 -12.29 -1.56
CA ILE A 6 -18.01 -11.87 -2.37
C ILE A 6 -19.31 -12.23 -1.67
N GLY A 7 -20.23 -11.28 -1.50
CA GLY A 7 -21.60 -11.55 -1.08
C GLY A 7 -21.74 -12.26 0.28
N GLY A 8 -20.74 -12.13 1.16
CA GLY A 8 -20.70 -12.83 2.45
C GLY A 8 -20.07 -14.22 2.41
N PHE A 9 -19.58 -14.64 1.25
CA PHE A 9 -18.76 -15.83 1.06
C PHE A 9 -17.29 -15.46 0.96
N TYR A 10 -16.44 -16.36 1.46
CA TYR A 10 -14.98 -16.23 1.43
C TYR A 10 -14.37 -17.45 0.76
N TYR A 11 -13.51 -17.19 -0.23
CA TYR A 11 -12.79 -18.23 -0.94
C TYR A 11 -11.43 -18.42 -0.26
N VAL A 12 -11.23 -19.59 0.31
CA VAL A 12 -10.04 -19.93 1.11
C VAL A 12 -9.18 -20.91 0.33
N GLU A 13 -7.96 -20.52 0.00
CA GLU A 13 -6.96 -21.42 -0.57
C GLU A 13 -6.28 -22.22 0.55
N ALA A 14 -6.40 -23.55 0.51
CA ALA A 14 -5.75 -24.48 1.42
C ALA A 14 -5.44 -25.78 0.70
N ALA A 15 -4.29 -26.40 0.97
CA ALA A 15 -3.87 -27.69 0.38
C ALA A 15 -4.03 -27.79 -1.16
N ASN A 16 -3.68 -26.71 -1.88
CA ASN A 16 -3.81 -26.56 -3.35
C ASN A 16 -5.26 -26.60 -3.88
N GLN A 17 -6.24 -26.42 -3.04
CA GLN A 17 -7.65 -26.31 -3.38
C GLN A 17 -8.24 -24.99 -2.86
N VAL A 18 -9.35 -24.56 -3.46
CA VAL A 18 -10.10 -23.38 -3.05
C VAL A 18 -11.44 -23.82 -2.49
N TYR A 19 -11.73 -23.45 -1.25
CA TYR A 19 -12.95 -23.76 -0.53
C TYR A 19 -13.83 -22.51 -0.44
N GLU A 20 -15.10 -22.65 -0.80
CA GLU A 20 -16.09 -21.58 -0.56
C GLU A 20 -16.61 -21.68 0.88
N CYS A 21 -16.28 -20.71 1.72
CA CYS A 21 -16.58 -20.73 3.14
C CYS A 21 -17.51 -19.59 3.53
N LYS A 22 -18.33 -19.83 4.57
CA LYS A 22 -19.07 -18.79 5.29
C LYS A 22 -18.37 -18.43 6.59
N ALA A 23 -18.38 -17.16 6.95
CA ALA A 23 -17.93 -16.75 8.28
C ALA A 23 -18.97 -17.11 9.33
N ARG A 24 -18.54 -17.73 10.43
CA ARG A 24 -19.45 -18.03 11.56
C ARG A 24 -20.02 -16.76 12.18
N GLY A 25 -21.24 -16.84 12.69
CA GLY A 25 -21.95 -15.72 13.30
C GLY A 25 -21.23 -15.08 14.50
N ILE A 26 -20.27 -15.79 15.11
CA ILE A 26 -19.45 -15.28 16.21
C ILE A 26 -18.62 -14.07 15.77
N PHE A 27 -18.13 -14.02 14.55
CA PHE A 27 -17.34 -12.88 14.05
C PHE A 27 -18.15 -11.59 14.01
N ARG A 28 -19.46 -11.68 13.71
CA ARG A 28 -20.37 -10.51 13.79
C ARG A 28 -20.56 -10.04 15.23
N LYS A 29 -20.62 -10.97 16.20
CA LYS A 29 -20.79 -10.65 17.61
C LYS A 29 -19.54 -10.01 18.21
N THR A 30 -18.35 -10.43 17.78
CA THR A 30 -17.05 -9.91 18.24
C THR A 30 -16.60 -8.67 17.46
N GLY A 31 -17.36 -8.25 16.43
CA GLY A 31 -16.99 -7.11 15.57
C GLY A 31 -15.79 -7.36 14.67
N ILE A 32 -15.37 -8.63 14.51
CA ILE A 32 -14.23 -8.99 13.66
C ILE A 32 -14.76 -9.32 12.26
N THR A 33 -14.25 -8.63 11.25
CA THR A 33 -14.58 -8.92 9.83
C THR A 33 -13.39 -9.64 9.19
N PRO A 34 -13.62 -10.81 8.52
CA PRO A 34 -12.57 -11.44 7.75
C PRO A 34 -12.16 -10.57 6.57
N TYR A 35 -10.85 -10.43 6.34
CA TYR A 35 -10.26 -9.70 5.21
C TYR A 35 -9.62 -10.67 4.23
N VAL A 36 -9.52 -10.24 2.99
CA VAL A 36 -8.69 -10.92 2.00
C VAL A 36 -7.23 -10.85 2.46
N GLY A 37 -6.50 -11.98 2.38
CA GLY A 37 -5.16 -12.12 2.96
C GLY A 37 -5.15 -12.74 4.37
N ASP A 38 -6.29 -12.85 5.06
CA ASP A 38 -6.33 -13.50 6.39
C ASP A 38 -5.93 -14.98 6.28
N ARG A 39 -5.09 -15.40 7.21
CA ARG A 39 -4.86 -16.81 7.49
C ARG A 39 -5.96 -17.30 8.42
N VAL A 40 -6.62 -18.37 8.02
CA VAL A 40 -7.82 -18.87 8.73
C VAL A 40 -7.76 -20.37 8.93
N ALA A 41 -8.37 -20.84 10.01
CA ALA A 41 -8.76 -22.24 10.15
C ALA A 41 -10.18 -22.39 9.58
N ILE A 42 -10.40 -23.46 8.82
CA ILE A 42 -11.71 -23.80 8.26
C ILE A 42 -12.14 -25.21 8.69
N SER A 43 -13.44 -25.40 8.85
CA SER A 43 -14.06 -26.74 8.91
C SER A 43 -14.69 -27.10 7.56
N VAL A 44 -14.60 -28.37 7.20
CA VAL A 44 -15.28 -28.94 6.04
C VAL A 44 -16.24 -29.99 6.57
N GLU A 45 -17.54 -29.80 6.35
CA GLU A 45 -18.58 -30.73 6.78
C GLU A 45 -18.85 -31.78 5.71
N GLU A 46 -19.50 -32.90 6.06
CA GLU A 46 -19.79 -34.03 5.16
C GLU A 46 -20.61 -33.64 3.91
N ASN A 47 -21.33 -32.54 3.96
CA ASN A 47 -22.15 -32.00 2.86
C ASN A 47 -21.41 -30.92 2.02
N ASP A 48 -20.07 -30.88 2.07
CA ASP A 48 -19.22 -29.90 1.42
C ASP A 48 -19.45 -28.43 1.86
N THR A 49 -20.17 -28.21 2.96
CA THR A 49 -20.25 -26.87 3.53
C THR A 49 -19.00 -26.54 4.30
N CYS A 50 -18.41 -25.37 4.00
CA CYS A 50 -17.20 -24.91 4.67
C CYS A 50 -17.46 -23.67 5.50
N ALA A 51 -16.85 -23.63 6.68
CA ALA A 51 -16.94 -22.47 7.57
C ALA A 51 -15.57 -22.00 8.03
N ILE A 52 -15.41 -20.68 8.15
CA ILE A 52 -14.25 -20.08 8.82
C ILE A 52 -14.49 -20.21 10.31
N GLU A 53 -13.60 -20.94 10.99
CA GLU A 53 -13.65 -21.20 12.43
C GLU A 53 -12.87 -20.14 13.21
N GLU A 54 -11.71 -19.77 12.70
CA GLU A 54 -10.78 -18.87 13.36
C GLU A 54 -10.05 -18.00 12.34
N ILE A 55 -9.79 -16.76 12.72
CA ILE A 55 -8.90 -15.84 12.00
C ILE A 55 -7.63 -15.74 12.83
N LEU A 56 -6.50 -16.17 12.24
CA LEU A 56 -5.20 -16.12 12.89
C LEU A 56 -4.72 -14.66 13.03
N PRO A 57 -3.81 -14.37 13.96
CA PRO A 57 -3.26 -13.02 14.13
C PRO A 57 -2.74 -12.42 12.83
N ARG A 58 -3.16 -11.22 12.55
CA ARG A 58 -2.71 -10.44 11.38
C ARG A 58 -1.36 -9.81 11.67
N LYS A 59 -0.44 -9.85 10.69
CA LYS A 59 0.80 -9.08 10.69
C LYS A 59 0.49 -7.58 10.59
N ASN A 60 -0.39 -7.23 9.65
CA ASN A 60 -0.90 -5.90 9.37
C ASN A 60 -2.21 -5.99 8.59
N TYR A 61 -2.85 -4.85 8.39
CA TYR A 61 -4.02 -4.75 7.51
C TYR A 61 -4.26 -3.31 7.07
N LEU A 62 -4.94 -3.16 5.93
CA LEU A 62 -5.51 -1.90 5.45
C LEU A 62 -7.04 -1.96 5.58
N ILE A 63 -7.65 -0.83 5.92
CA ILE A 63 -9.11 -0.71 6.05
C ILE A 63 -9.75 -0.52 4.68
N ARG A 64 -9.07 0.22 3.80
CA ARG A 64 -9.55 0.51 2.45
C ARG A 64 -8.40 0.43 1.45
N PRO A 65 -8.38 -0.61 0.66
CA PRO A 65 -9.26 -1.78 0.64
C PRO A 65 -9.01 -2.73 1.82
N PRO A 66 -10.00 -3.57 2.23
CA PRO A 66 -9.85 -4.51 3.36
C PRO A 66 -8.96 -5.69 2.96
N VAL A 67 -7.66 -5.51 3.12
CA VAL A 67 -6.61 -6.52 2.85
C VAL A 67 -5.71 -6.64 4.06
N SER A 68 -5.31 -7.86 4.39
CA SER A 68 -4.43 -8.16 5.53
C SER A 68 -3.17 -8.92 5.11
N ASN A 69 -2.20 -8.97 6.03
CA ASN A 69 -0.94 -9.72 5.87
C ASN A 69 -0.13 -9.32 4.61
N ILE A 70 -0.15 -8.03 4.29
CA ILE A 70 0.57 -7.46 3.16
C ILE A 70 2.06 -7.42 3.49
N ASP A 71 2.91 -7.92 2.59
CA ASP A 71 4.36 -7.88 2.76
C ASP A 71 4.97 -6.60 2.21
N GLN A 72 4.46 -6.11 1.09
CA GLN A 72 4.98 -4.92 0.42
C GLN A 72 3.89 -4.15 -0.33
N LEU A 73 4.05 -2.83 -0.40
CA LEU A 73 3.20 -1.91 -1.14
C LEU A 73 4.00 -1.30 -2.28
N ILE A 74 3.69 -1.68 -3.51
CA ILE A 74 4.27 -1.08 -4.71
C ILE A 74 3.44 0.15 -5.09
N LEU A 75 4.05 1.32 -4.93
CA LEU A 75 3.51 2.60 -5.38
C LEU A 75 4.00 2.90 -6.79
N VAL A 76 3.09 2.80 -7.76
CA VAL A 76 3.39 3.14 -9.17
C VAL A 76 3.19 4.62 -9.39
N VAL A 77 4.25 5.29 -9.83
CA VAL A 77 4.31 6.74 -10.10
C VAL A 77 4.72 6.96 -11.56
N SER A 78 4.01 7.81 -12.30
CA SER A 78 4.42 8.17 -13.66
C SER A 78 5.46 9.29 -13.64
N VAL A 79 6.45 9.28 -14.57
CA VAL A 79 7.40 10.37 -14.74
C VAL A 79 6.78 11.63 -15.31
N CYS A 80 5.64 11.51 -16.01
CA CYS A 80 5.02 12.62 -16.74
C CYS A 80 3.52 12.74 -16.47
N ASP A 81 2.67 12.10 -17.23
CA ASP A 81 1.22 12.24 -17.17
C ASP A 81 0.57 10.97 -16.53
N PRO A 82 -0.07 11.09 -15.36
CA PRO A 82 -0.12 12.29 -14.51
C PRO A 82 1.23 12.64 -13.87
N ALA A 83 1.51 13.94 -13.72
CA ALA A 83 2.73 14.39 -13.06
C ALA A 83 2.82 13.87 -11.61
N PRO A 84 4.02 13.48 -11.14
CA PRO A 84 4.21 13.02 -9.78
C PRO A 84 3.91 14.13 -8.76
N ASN A 85 3.25 13.79 -7.67
CA ASN A 85 3.00 14.69 -6.55
C ASN A 85 3.73 14.15 -5.30
N PRO A 86 4.84 14.78 -4.87
CA PRO A 86 5.64 14.32 -3.74
C PRO A 86 4.83 14.12 -2.47
N LEU A 87 3.93 15.04 -2.12
CA LEU A 87 3.11 14.93 -0.92
C LEU A 87 2.22 13.68 -0.92
N ILE A 88 1.60 13.33 -2.06
CA ILE A 88 0.77 12.12 -2.18
C ILE A 88 1.64 10.86 -2.07
N ILE A 89 2.81 10.87 -2.70
CA ILE A 89 3.78 9.76 -2.62
C ILE A 89 4.20 9.56 -1.16
N ASP A 90 4.60 10.64 -0.48
CA ASP A 90 5.09 10.61 0.88
C ASP A 90 4.02 10.21 1.89
N LYS A 91 2.77 10.65 1.73
CA LYS A 91 1.63 10.19 2.51
C LYS A 91 1.41 8.68 2.36
N THR A 92 1.50 8.18 1.13
CA THR A 92 1.34 6.75 0.84
C THR A 92 2.44 5.92 1.50
N ILE A 93 3.69 6.39 1.41
CA ILE A 93 4.85 5.76 2.08
C ILE A 93 4.63 5.75 3.59
N ALA A 94 4.27 6.90 4.18
CA ALA A 94 4.08 7.01 5.62
C ALA A 94 2.97 6.08 6.15
N VAL A 95 1.89 5.89 5.40
CA VAL A 95 0.86 4.90 5.75
C VAL A 95 1.42 3.48 5.70
N ALA A 96 2.21 3.13 4.70
CA ALA A 96 2.83 1.81 4.62
C ALA A 96 3.77 1.55 5.80
N GLU A 97 4.60 2.54 6.16
CA GLU A 97 5.50 2.49 7.32
C GLU A 97 4.73 2.31 8.65
N ASP A 98 3.68 3.11 8.89
CA ASP A 98 2.84 3.00 10.10
C ASP A 98 2.21 1.61 10.25
N LYS A 99 1.93 0.94 9.13
CA LYS A 99 1.37 -0.43 9.10
C LYS A 99 2.43 -1.53 9.08
N GLY A 100 3.71 -1.21 9.06
CA GLY A 100 4.79 -2.20 8.92
C GLY A 100 4.74 -2.94 7.59
N ILE A 101 4.35 -2.25 6.51
CA ILE A 101 4.34 -2.73 5.13
C ILE A 101 5.51 -2.10 4.41
N GLU A 102 6.37 -2.90 3.74
CA GLU A 102 7.51 -2.38 3.00
C GLU A 102 7.07 -1.53 1.80
N PRO A 103 7.29 -0.19 1.77
CA PRO A 103 6.98 0.64 0.63
C PRO A 103 8.06 0.49 -0.45
N ILE A 104 7.61 0.38 -1.70
CA ILE A 104 8.49 0.31 -2.89
C ILE A 104 7.96 1.29 -3.92
N ILE A 105 8.82 2.18 -4.41
CA ILE A 105 8.46 3.08 -5.51
C ILE A 105 8.83 2.43 -6.83
N VAL A 106 7.86 2.41 -7.75
CA VAL A 106 8.07 1.99 -9.14
C VAL A 106 7.70 3.15 -10.05
N VAL A 107 8.71 3.78 -10.62
CA VAL A 107 8.52 4.87 -11.58
C VAL A 107 8.30 4.29 -12.96
N SER A 108 7.17 4.62 -13.56
CA SER A 108 6.72 4.12 -14.86
C SER A 108 6.90 5.15 -15.97
N LYS A 109 6.74 4.70 -17.23
CA LYS A 109 6.85 5.51 -18.45
C LYS A 109 8.23 6.15 -18.62
N THR A 110 9.28 5.49 -18.14
CA THR A 110 10.66 5.99 -18.16
C THR A 110 11.26 6.11 -19.56
N ASP A 111 10.55 5.60 -20.57
CA ASP A 111 10.82 5.81 -21.99
C ASP A 111 10.42 7.21 -22.49
N LEU A 112 9.58 7.96 -21.74
CA LEU A 112 9.06 9.26 -22.14
C LEU A 112 9.83 10.44 -21.55
N GLN A 113 10.34 10.30 -20.33
CA GLN A 113 11.01 11.37 -19.59
C GLN A 113 12.00 10.83 -18.55
N GLY A 114 13.00 11.64 -18.17
CA GLY A 114 13.93 11.34 -17.07
C GLY A 114 13.25 11.38 -15.70
N TYR A 115 13.83 10.65 -14.74
CA TYR A 115 13.29 10.46 -13.39
C TYR A 115 14.31 10.74 -12.28
N GLY A 116 15.47 11.31 -12.60
CA GLY A 116 16.60 11.47 -11.67
C GLY A 116 16.28 12.23 -10.39
N GLU A 117 15.41 13.24 -10.44
CA GLU A 117 14.98 13.97 -9.25
C GLU A 117 14.20 13.05 -8.27
N LEU A 118 13.26 12.26 -8.79
CA LEU A 118 12.52 11.30 -7.94
C LEU A 118 13.46 10.24 -7.37
N GLU A 119 14.39 9.74 -8.17
CA GLU A 119 15.37 8.75 -7.71
C GLU A 119 16.23 9.31 -6.57
N GLU A 120 16.72 10.54 -6.70
CA GLU A 120 17.52 11.20 -5.66
C GLU A 120 16.73 11.36 -4.36
N ILE A 121 15.48 11.86 -4.41
CA ILE A 121 14.63 12.05 -3.23
C ILE A 121 14.44 10.74 -2.47
N TYR A 122 14.02 9.69 -3.15
CA TYR A 122 13.56 8.48 -2.47
C TYR A 122 14.68 7.50 -2.15
N THR A 123 15.75 7.44 -2.93
CA THR A 123 16.94 6.65 -2.57
C THR A 123 17.66 7.24 -1.38
N LYS A 124 17.74 8.58 -1.27
CA LYS A 124 18.26 9.27 -0.09
C LYS A 124 17.41 8.97 1.16
N ALA A 125 16.11 8.84 1.02
CA ALA A 125 15.19 8.45 2.10
C ALA A 125 15.26 6.94 2.45
N GLY A 126 16.08 6.14 1.76
CA GLY A 126 16.18 4.69 1.99
C GLY A 126 14.99 3.89 1.49
N ILE A 127 14.18 4.46 0.57
CA ILE A 127 13.04 3.76 -0.02
C ILE A 127 13.49 3.02 -1.28
N PRO A 128 13.20 1.70 -1.41
CA PRO A 128 13.49 0.96 -2.64
C PRO A 128 12.83 1.60 -3.86
N PHE A 129 13.65 1.88 -4.89
CA PHE A 129 13.25 2.62 -6.07
C PHE A 129 13.58 1.85 -7.34
N TYR A 130 12.61 1.70 -8.24
CA TYR A 130 12.76 0.98 -9.50
C TYR A 130 12.17 1.80 -10.64
N ALA A 131 12.86 1.79 -11.79
CA ALA A 131 12.43 2.47 -13.00
C ALA A 131 11.97 1.44 -14.04
N VAL A 132 10.76 1.63 -14.59
CA VAL A 132 10.17 0.70 -15.55
C VAL A 132 9.56 1.40 -16.76
N SER A 133 9.57 0.72 -17.89
CA SER A 133 8.76 1.05 -19.04
C SER A 133 7.94 -0.18 -19.47
N SER A 134 6.62 -0.11 -19.32
CA SER A 134 5.74 -1.17 -19.80
C SER A 134 5.70 -1.23 -21.34
N ALA A 135 6.05 -0.14 -22.04
CA ALA A 135 6.12 -0.13 -23.49
C ALA A 135 7.31 -0.94 -24.01
N THR A 136 8.51 -0.69 -23.47
CA THR A 136 9.74 -1.37 -23.90
C THR A 136 10.01 -2.67 -23.15
N GLY A 137 9.44 -2.84 -21.95
CA GLY A 137 9.72 -3.96 -21.03
C GLY A 137 10.91 -3.72 -20.11
N ALA A 138 11.60 -2.56 -20.23
CA ALA A 138 12.73 -2.21 -19.36
C ALA A 138 12.32 -2.20 -17.89
N GLY A 139 13.15 -2.78 -17.00
CA GLY A 139 12.94 -2.81 -15.56
C GLY A 139 11.86 -3.78 -15.06
N VAL A 140 10.99 -4.33 -15.92
CA VAL A 140 9.87 -5.20 -15.51
C VAL A 140 10.35 -6.45 -14.80
N LYS A 141 11.45 -7.06 -15.27
CA LYS A 141 12.03 -8.26 -14.65
C LYS A 141 12.43 -8.03 -13.20
N GLN A 142 12.97 -6.85 -12.87
CA GLN A 142 13.34 -6.50 -11.49
C GLN A 142 12.10 -6.51 -10.57
N ILE A 143 10.96 -6.02 -11.08
CA ILE A 143 9.71 -6.06 -10.30
C ILE A 143 9.19 -7.49 -10.15
N GLN A 144 9.25 -8.30 -11.22
CA GLN A 144 8.87 -9.72 -11.14
C GLN A 144 9.67 -10.46 -10.05
N ASP A 145 10.97 -10.16 -9.90
CA ASP A 145 11.85 -10.83 -8.93
C ASP A 145 11.56 -10.44 -7.45
N LEU A 146 10.80 -9.36 -7.22
CA LEU A 146 10.36 -8.95 -5.87
C LEU A 146 9.13 -9.69 -5.36
N LEU A 147 8.34 -10.33 -6.24
CA LEU A 147 6.99 -10.81 -5.94
C LEU A 147 6.91 -12.22 -5.33
N PRO A 148 7.82 -13.18 -5.64
CA PRO A 148 7.69 -14.55 -5.18
C PRO A 148 7.55 -14.67 -3.66
N GLY A 149 6.55 -15.44 -3.22
CA GLY A 149 6.30 -15.72 -1.80
C GLY A 149 5.68 -14.58 -1.00
N LYS A 150 5.36 -13.46 -1.65
CA LYS A 150 4.83 -12.25 -0.97
C LYS A 150 3.39 -11.93 -1.38
N ILE A 151 2.68 -11.28 -0.48
CA ILE A 151 1.43 -10.58 -0.79
C ILE A 151 1.79 -9.12 -1.08
N THR A 152 1.64 -8.73 -2.34
CA THR A 152 1.99 -7.40 -2.84
C THR A 152 0.74 -6.60 -3.16
N ALA A 153 0.55 -5.47 -2.50
CA ALA A 153 -0.46 -4.50 -2.88
C ALA A 153 0.13 -3.51 -3.91
N PHE A 154 -0.65 -3.18 -4.95
CA PHE A 154 -0.26 -2.20 -5.96
C PHE A 154 -1.16 -0.97 -5.85
N THR A 155 -0.58 0.20 -5.67
CA THR A 155 -1.30 1.47 -5.62
C THR A 155 -0.71 2.49 -6.60
N GLY A 156 -1.42 3.55 -6.84
CA GLY A 156 -1.01 4.65 -7.73
C GLY A 156 -2.22 5.29 -8.39
N ASN A 157 -2.06 6.53 -8.82
CA ASN A 157 -3.14 7.31 -9.43
C ASN A 157 -3.63 6.67 -10.75
N SER A 158 -4.82 7.08 -11.20
CA SER A 158 -5.31 6.67 -12.52
C SER A 158 -4.36 7.17 -13.61
N GLY A 159 -4.10 6.32 -14.61
CA GLY A 159 -3.24 6.69 -15.74
C GLY A 159 -1.72 6.54 -15.53
N VAL A 160 -1.25 6.20 -14.32
CA VAL A 160 0.20 5.97 -14.08
C VAL A 160 0.76 4.70 -14.73
N GLY A 161 -0.06 3.87 -15.35
CA GLY A 161 0.40 2.64 -16.03
C GLY A 161 0.40 1.39 -15.16
N LYS A 162 -0.32 1.38 -14.01
CA LYS A 162 -0.41 0.23 -13.09
C LYS A 162 -0.91 -1.05 -13.79
N SER A 163 -2.06 -1.02 -14.49
CA SER A 163 -2.60 -2.17 -15.22
C SER A 163 -1.65 -2.64 -16.33
N SER A 164 -1.01 -1.71 -17.03
CA SER A 164 -0.02 -2.04 -18.06
C SER A 164 1.19 -2.76 -17.46
N LEU A 165 1.67 -2.33 -16.30
CA LEU A 165 2.76 -2.97 -15.58
C LEU A 165 2.36 -4.37 -15.12
N LEU A 166 1.18 -4.52 -14.49
CA LEU A 166 0.68 -5.82 -14.02
C LEU A 166 0.50 -6.81 -15.18
N ASN A 167 -0.03 -6.38 -16.32
CA ASN A 167 -0.16 -7.23 -17.52
C ASN A 167 1.21 -7.62 -18.11
N ARG A 168 2.26 -6.80 -17.91
CA ARG A 168 3.63 -7.15 -18.31
C ARG A 168 4.26 -8.14 -17.33
N ILE A 169 3.95 -8.00 -16.03
CA ILE A 169 4.42 -8.92 -14.99
C ILE A 169 3.82 -10.31 -15.20
N ASP A 170 2.51 -10.37 -15.41
CA ASP A 170 1.78 -11.61 -15.67
C ASP A 170 0.68 -11.38 -16.73
N PRO A 171 0.90 -11.78 -17.98
CA PRO A 171 -0.05 -11.60 -19.07
C PRO A 171 -1.41 -12.27 -18.85
N ARG A 172 -1.50 -13.27 -17.96
CA ARG A 172 -2.75 -13.98 -17.66
C ARG A 172 -3.75 -13.09 -16.92
N LEU A 173 -3.30 -12.01 -16.27
CA LEU A 173 -4.17 -11.09 -15.54
C LEU A 173 -5.14 -10.37 -16.49
N SER A 174 -4.72 -10.08 -17.72
CA SER A 174 -5.55 -9.47 -18.78
C SER A 174 -6.35 -8.24 -18.30
N LEU A 175 -5.74 -7.41 -17.44
CA LEU A 175 -6.38 -6.23 -16.87
C LEU A 175 -6.67 -5.18 -17.94
N GLU A 176 -7.84 -4.56 -17.89
CA GLU A 176 -8.20 -3.48 -18.79
C GLU A 176 -7.25 -2.28 -18.62
N THR A 177 -6.68 -1.81 -19.73
CA THR A 177 -5.77 -0.67 -19.77
C THR A 177 -6.45 0.52 -20.45
N GLY A 178 -6.34 1.74 -19.85
CA GLY A 178 -6.82 2.98 -20.46
C GLY A 178 -8.07 3.59 -19.82
N GLU A 179 -8.61 4.65 -20.45
CA GLU A 179 -9.75 5.44 -19.97
C GLU A 179 -11.08 4.67 -19.88
N ILE A 180 -11.16 3.46 -20.43
CA ILE A 180 -12.37 2.63 -20.48
C ILE A 180 -12.76 2.18 -19.07
N SER A 181 -11.79 1.96 -18.18
CA SER A 181 -12.07 1.60 -16.78
C SER A 181 -12.85 2.67 -16.02
N GLN A 182 -12.77 3.94 -16.42
CA GLN A 182 -13.55 5.03 -15.83
C GLN A 182 -15.01 5.06 -16.30
N LYS A 183 -15.32 4.60 -17.49
CA LYS A 183 -16.70 4.66 -18.05
C LYS A 183 -17.58 3.50 -17.61
N LEU A 184 -17.03 2.31 -17.40
CA LEU A 184 -17.77 1.15 -16.93
C LEU A 184 -17.99 1.10 -15.41
N GLY A 185 -17.16 1.78 -14.62
CA GLY A 185 -17.27 1.82 -13.14
C GLY A 185 -18.32 2.76 -12.56
N ARG A 186 -19.12 3.49 -13.34
CA ARG A 186 -20.19 4.39 -12.88
C ARG A 186 -21.58 3.74 -12.80
N GLY A 187 -21.66 2.45 -12.55
CA GLY A 187 -22.87 1.76 -12.16
C GLY A 187 -22.98 1.69 -10.64
N ARG A 188 -24.07 2.28 -10.08
CA ARG A 188 -24.49 2.27 -8.67
C ARG A 188 -23.94 1.11 -7.83
N HIS A 189 -23.27 1.44 -6.69
CA HIS A 189 -23.09 0.57 -5.50
C HIS A 189 -22.64 -0.88 -5.74
N THR A 190 -21.57 -1.12 -6.50
CA THR A 190 -20.86 -2.40 -6.40
C THR A 190 -19.82 -2.26 -5.30
N THR A 191 -20.00 -2.99 -4.21
CA THR A 191 -19.00 -3.22 -3.17
C THR A 191 -17.69 -3.54 -3.89
N ARG A 192 -16.66 -2.72 -3.71
CA ARG A 192 -15.32 -2.96 -4.30
C ARG A 192 -14.85 -4.32 -3.82
N GLN A 193 -14.82 -5.28 -4.71
CA GLN A 193 -14.37 -6.64 -4.39
C GLN A 193 -12.85 -6.61 -4.37
N VAL A 194 -12.27 -7.17 -3.33
CA VAL A 194 -10.83 -7.39 -3.21
C VAL A 194 -10.55 -8.85 -3.52
N GLU A 195 -9.53 -9.10 -4.32
CA GLU A 195 -9.08 -10.44 -4.67
C GLU A 195 -7.55 -10.50 -4.66
N LEU A 196 -6.98 -11.60 -4.19
CA LEU A 196 -5.57 -11.92 -4.34
C LEU A 196 -5.39 -12.76 -5.60
N LEU A 197 -4.76 -12.17 -6.61
CA LEU A 197 -4.42 -12.81 -7.86
C LEU A 197 -3.10 -13.56 -7.69
N LYS A 198 -3.13 -14.87 -7.87
CA LYS A 198 -1.91 -15.70 -7.81
C LYS A 198 -1.08 -15.47 -9.06
N LEU A 199 0.16 -15.04 -8.87
CA LEU A 199 1.08 -14.74 -9.96
C LEU A 199 1.81 -15.98 -10.46
N GLU A 200 2.14 -16.03 -11.75
CA GLU A 200 2.86 -17.16 -12.37
C GLU A 200 4.23 -17.41 -11.74
N GLY A 201 4.97 -16.32 -11.43
CA GLY A 201 6.26 -16.38 -10.73
C GLY A 201 6.16 -16.70 -9.24
N GLY A 202 4.95 -16.94 -8.72
CA GLY A 202 4.67 -17.12 -7.29
C GLY A 202 4.34 -15.81 -6.57
N GLY A 203 3.72 -15.94 -5.36
CA GLY A 203 3.18 -14.79 -4.63
C GLY A 203 1.81 -14.35 -5.11
N TYR A 204 1.31 -13.24 -4.57
CA TYR A 204 -0.02 -12.71 -4.85
C TYR A 204 0.02 -11.21 -5.09
N ALA A 205 -0.70 -10.76 -6.11
CA ALA A 205 -1.04 -9.35 -6.29
C ALA A 205 -2.43 -9.09 -5.70
N ALA A 206 -2.55 -8.13 -4.79
CA ALA A 206 -3.85 -7.67 -4.33
C ALA A 206 -4.46 -6.82 -5.45
N ASP A 207 -5.44 -7.39 -6.17
CA ASP A 207 -6.23 -6.63 -7.12
C ASP A 207 -7.34 -5.89 -6.37
N THR A 208 -7.24 -4.60 -6.41
CA THR A 208 -8.20 -3.70 -5.80
C THR A 208 -8.60 -2.69 -6.85
N PRO A 209 -9.66 -2.97 -7.64
CA PRO A 209 -10.11 -2.05 -8.69
C PRO A 209 -10.31 -0.63 -8.14
N GLY A 210 -9.55 0.33 -8.68
CA GLY A 210 -9.59 1.72 -8.22
C GLY A 210 -8.85 1.98 -6.91
N PHE A 211 -7.94 1.12 -6.49
CA PHE A 211 -7.05 1.40 -5.35
C PHE A 211 -6.05 2.50 -5.76
N SER A 212 -6.40 3.71 -5.42
CA SER A 212 -5.56 4.89 -5.59
C SER A 212 -4.89 5.25 -4.26
N SER A 213 -3.77 5.95 -4.33
CA SER A 213 -3.13 6.56 -3.16
C SER A 213 -4.10 7.42 -2.35
N ILE A 214 -5.05 8.09 -2.99
CA ILE A 214 -6.10 8.89 -2.35
C ILE A 214 -7.04 8.05 -1.48
N ASP A 215 -7.37 6.82 -1.88
CA ASP A 215 -8.22 5.94 -1.07
C ASP A 215 -7.48 5.46 0.19
N LEU A 216 -6.18 5.25 0.10
CA LEU A 216 -5.32 4.90 1.22
C LEU A 216 -5.25 6.04 2.24
N GLU A 217 -5.01 7.27 1.80
CA GLU A 217 -4.96 8.46 2.65
C GLU A 217 -6.28 8.69 3.42
N ARG A 218 -7.43 8.42 2.79
CA ARG A 218 -8.74 8.61 3.40
C ARG A 218 -9.12 7.50 4.38
N GLY A 219 -8.54 6.33 4.24
CA GLY A 219 -8.84 5.15 5.06
C GLY A 219 -7.98 5.04 6.32
N GLU A 220 -6.76 5.54 6.27
CA GLU A 220 -5.75 5.37 7.29
C GLU A 220 -5.32 6.71 7.87
N ARG A 221 -5.30 6.80 9.20
CA ARG A 221 -4.81 8.01 9.91
C ARG A 221 -3.62 7.64 10.77
N ILE A 222 -2.53 8.36 10.58
CA ILE A 222 -1.31 8.21 11.38
C ILE A 222 -1.42 9.13 12.60
N LYS A 223 -1.13 8.61 13.79
CA LYS A 223 -1.05 9.44 14.99
C LYS A 223 0.15 10.37 14.88
N LYS A 224 0.03 11.62 15.40
CA LYS A 224 1.12 12.59 15.35
C LYS A 224 2.40 12.09 16.05
N GLU A 225 2.25 11.26 17.07
CA GLU A 225 3.37 10.65 17.80
C GLU A 225 4.11 9.60 16.96
N ASN A 226 3.41 8.93 16.04
CA ASN A 226 3.98 7.93 15.15
C ASN A 226 4.57 8.55 13.87
N LEU A 227 4.09 9.72 13.46
CA LEU A 227 4.45 10.32 12.19
C LEU A 227 5.95 10.47 11.95
N PRO A 228 6.79 10.89 12.92
CA PRO A 228 8.24 10.97 12.71
C PRO A 228 8.88 9.63 12.38
N PHE A 229 8.34 8.52 12.90
CA PHE A 229 8.83 7.16 12.65
C PHE A 229 8.43 6.61 11.28
N CYS A 230 7.51 7.28 10.57
CA CYS A 230 7.11 6.93 9.21
C CYS A 230 8.04 7.56 8.13
N PHE A 231 9.07 8.27 8.56
CA PHE A 231 10.11 8.85 7.71
C PHE A 231 11.45 8.21 8.07
N ARG A 232 11.86 7.16 7.36
CA ARG A 232 13.08 6.35 7.67
C ARG A 232 14.32 7.21 7.85
N GLU A 233 14.47 8.22 7.02
CA GLU A 233 15.57 9.18 7.05
C GLU A 233 15.63 10.03 8.32
N PHE A 234 14.53 10.07 9.11
CA PHE A 234 14.52 10.78 10.40
C PHE A 234 15.11 9.95 11.54
N GLU A 235 15.09 8.61 11.42
CA GLU A 235 15.48 7.69 12.50
C GLU A 235 16.79 8.05 13.21
N PRO A 236 17.90 8.38 12.52
CA PRO A 236 19.16 8.74 13.16
C PRO A 236 19.10 10.04 13.99
N TYR A 237 18.07 10.86 13.79
CA TYR A 237 17.92 12.19 14.39
C TYR A 237 16.83 12.26 15.46
N LEU A 238 16.05 11.18 15.62
CA LEU A 238 15.00 11.10 16.63
C LEU A 238 15.60 10.95 18.03
N GLY A 239 15.04 11.65 19.01
CA GLY A 239 15.48 11.57 20.40
C GLY A 239 16.73 12.39 20.74
N VAL A 240 17.43 13.02 19.76
CA VAL A 240 18.63 13.83 19.99
C VAL A 240 18.38 15.33 19.89
N CYS A 241 17.14 15.76 19.65
CA CYS A 241 16.75 17.17 19.64
C CYS A 241 16.90 17.81 21.02
N LYS A 242 17.09 19.12 21.03
CA LYS A 242 17.19 19.91 22.29
C LYS A 242 15.96 19.74 23.20
N PHE A 243 14.77 19.54 22.62
CA PHE A 243 13.51 19.36 23.34
C PHE A 243 12.94 17.94 23.13
N PRO A 244 12.58 17.23 24.22
CA PRO A 244 12.02 15.89 24.11
C PRO A 244 10.68 15.81 23.33
N SER A 245 9.90 16.92 23.34
CA SER A 245 8.61 17.03 22.63
C SER A 245 8.75 17.78 21.30
N CYS A 246 9.91 17.69 20.66
CA CYS A 246 10.15 18.36 19.38
C CYS A 246 9.20 17.82 18.30
N SER A 247 8.51 18.72 17.61
CA SER A 247 7.64 18.36 16.48
C SER A 247 8.40 18.19 15.17
N HIS A 248 9.68 18.53 15.13
CA HIS A 248 10.56 18.50 13.96
C HIS A 248 10.12 19.44 12.82
N THR A 249 9.27 20.44 13.11
CA THR A 249 8.74 21.36 12.09
C THR A 249 9.48 22.70 12.06
N CYS A 250 9.76 23.33 13.22
CA CYS A 250 10.34 24.67 13.27
C CYS A 250 11.21 24.94 14.51
N GLU A 251 11.42 23.97 15.39
CA GLU A 251 12.08 24.21 16.68
C GLU A 251 13.59 24.45 16.55
N LYS A 252 14.08 25.46 17.29
CA LYS A 252 15.52 25.70 17.37
C LYS A 252 16.23 24.57 18.09
N GLY A 253 17.29 24.02 17.45
CA GLY A 253 18.04 22.87 17.97
C GLY A 253 17.34 21.54 17.69
N CYS A 254 16.55 21.49 16.64
CA CYS A 254 16.00 20.27 16.10
C CYS A 254 17.02 19.56 15.21
N ALA A 255 17.37 18.32 15.54
CA ALA A 255 18.34 17.53 14.78
C ALA A 255 17.87 17.21 13.36
N VAL A 256 16.57 16.99 13.15
CA VAL A 256 15.98 16.78 11.83
C VAL A 256 16.17 18.03 10.95
N LEU A 257 15.88 19.24 11.49
CA LEU A 257 16.07 20.49 10.74
C LEU A 257 17.55 20.74 10.37
N GLU A 258 18.48 20.38 11.26
CA GLU A 258 19.91 20.48 10.95
C GLU A 258 20.30 19.47 9.88
N ALA A 259 19.71 18.27 9.87
CA ALA A 259 19.93 17.26 8.83
C ALA A 259 19.37 17.71 7.46
N VAL A 260 18.24 18.41 7.44
CA VAL A 260 17.70 19.02 6.19
C VAL A 260 18.64 20.10 5.68
N LYS A 261 19.16 20.99 6.54
CA LYS A 261 20.14 22.02 6.15
C LYS A 261 21.45 21.44 5.64
N ALA A 262 21.87 20.30 6.19
CA ALA A 262 23.06 19.56 5.77
C ALA A 262 22.79 18.65 4.54
N GLU A 263 21.60 18.74 3.94
CA GLU A 263 21.18 17.93 2.80
C GLU A 263 21.20 16.40 3.05
N ASN A 264 21.24 15.95 4.30
CA ASN A 264 21.10 14.54 4.66
C ASN A 264 19.65 14.05 4.51
N ILE A 265 18.68 14.96 4.71
CA ILE A 265 17.26 14.76 4.44
C ILE A 265 16.88 15.69 3.29
N HIS A 266 16.20 15.15 2.28
CA HIS A 266 15.76 15.97 1.16
C HIS A 266 14.68 16.98 1.61
N PRO A 267 14.78 18.29 1.24
CA PRO A 267 13.83 19.33 1.66
C PRO A 267 12.37 18.99 1.38
N SER A 268 12.06 18.43 0.18
CA SER A 268 10.68 18.06 -0.17
C SER A 268 10.07 17.02 0.77
N ARG A 269 10.88 16.08 1.29
CA ARG A 269 10.43 15.08 2.26
C ARG A 269 10.06 15.74 3.59
N HIS A 270 10.87 16.69 4.05
CA HIS A 270 10.56 17.46 5.25
C HIS A 270 9.34 18.36 5.05
N GLU A 271 9.16 18.97 3.87
CA GLU A 271 7.96 19.74 3.54
C GLU A 271 6.70 18.87 3.60
N SER A 272 6.76 17.66 3.05
CA SER A 272 5.66 16.68 3.14
C SER A 272 5.38 16.28 4.58
N TYR A 273 6.43 16.04 5.40
CA TYR A 273 6.28 15.78 6.83
C TYR A 273 5.55 16.92 7.55
N CYS A 274 5.97 18.16 7.33
CA CYS A 274 5.33 19.33 7.94
C CYS A 274 3.86 19.45 7.55
N ALA A 275 3.54 19.24 6.27
CA ALA A 275 2.16 19.25 5.78
C ALA A 275 1.31 18.18 6.49
N MET A 276 1.84 16.96 6.61
CA MET A 276 1.16 15.87 7.31
C MET A 276 1.01 16.14 8.81
N TYR A 277 2.03 16.71 9.45
CA TYR A 277 1.98 17.07 10.86
C TYR A 277 0.89 18.11 11.14
N GLU A 278 0.77 19.14 10.30
CA GLU A 278 -0.29 20.15 10.39
C GLU A 278 -1.70 19.54 10.32
N GLU A 279 -1.89 18.52 9.50
CA GLU A 279 -3.18 17.81 9.38
C GLU A 279 -3.57 17.03 10.64
N VAL A 280 -2.59 16.55 11.42
CA VAL A 280 -2.83 15.63 12.55
C VAL A 280 -2.56 16.25 13.93
N LYS A 281 -1.85 17.39 14.04
CA LYS A 281 -1.40 17.96 15.31
C LYS A 281 -2.51 18.24 16.34
N ASP A 282 -3.70 18.63 15.86
CA ASP A 282 -4.84 18.99 16.70
C ASP A 282 -5.88 17.84 16.83
N ILE A 283 -5.64 16.70 16.18
CA ILE A 283 -6.56 15.56 16.26
C ILE A 283 -6.37 14.87 17.62
N LYS A 284 -7.45 14.78 18.39
CA LYS A 284 -7.45 14.08 19.67
C LYS A 284 -7.62 12.57 19.48
N GLU A 285 -7.01 11.76 20.36
CA GLU A 285 -7.03 10.28 20.24
C GLU A 285 -8.42 9.68 20.06
N TRP A 286 -9.46 10.24 20.69
CA TRP A 286 -10.82 9.76 20.57
C TRP A 286 -11.47 10.04 19.19
N GLN A 287 -10.89 10.91 18.38
CA GLN A 287 -11.31 11.22 17.01
C GLN A 287 -10.64 10.32 15.97
N MET A 288 -9.71 9.49 16.39
CA MET A 288 -8.97 8.54 15.54
C MET A 288 -9.57 7.13 15.50
N LYS A 289 -10.81 6.97 15.96
CA LYS A 289 -11.54 5.69 15.94
C LYS A 289 -12.25 5.45 14.63
#